data_3cd4f0af739d9c00d5727b4c18ee53bd
#
_entry.id   3cd4f0af739d9c00d5727b4c18ee53bd
#
_cell.length_a   1.000
_cell.length_b   1.000
_cell.length_c   1.000
_cell.angle_alpha   90.00
_cell.angle_beta   90.00
_cell.angle_gamma   90.00
#
_symmetry.space_group_name_H-M   'P 1'
#
loop_
_entity.id
_entity.type
_entity.pdbx_description
1 polymer ?
#
loop_
_entity_poly.entity_id
_entity_poly.type
_entity_poly.pdbx_seq_one_letter_code
_entity_poly.pdbx_strand_id
1 'polypeptide(L)'
;MLSWRFLSLALELLPVIGFTMLSDPISVGGLALSAVSVAAQTFNGCIIGLRIISKARSSHVTLLGFRTQLDLEIARLLIWGRNSGLARDELHESLQPIQPLLLDILGNIASSIESTDKLRSTYGIELLEEEANEVGRTPSPRPAVTVESLNLLPNSGLAAELQRQQSIASGLRKKTRWYHKVKWATWDEAKATHFINSISDYVTGLNRLLTESQKATYEEEFTAMKIAILGTNWAQRGSMLGALHSATAGRYETIALPARLAQLRLEFEMEEIAPSPPTVGGLPALLLPISHEGLRVLDPSRSCTRFRDSHVVIEWKTPGSMEVTGEPGRRLMEQAVMLATLFMALHSQPEVYRVLECVGYVDHRNNIPPRYGLAFALPPTCSPETPFYTLHEYLSSRAHEDFQPSLGSRFELARQLAKTFLQFHQLGWLHKGICSHNIIFFRRDGVDSIESPYILGFDYSRPNSQAGISDKPNPDPKFDLYRHPACQAEPPESFQMRFDLFSIGLLLFEIAKWRPLSNYRAGIGGAQVTPSAFVDKIVNNVNADLEFRMGVHYKEAVLTCLQSSFGINGEDPLDKRLKLAFFEKVVKQLNNCHA
;
A
#
# COMPACT_ATOMS: atom_id res chain seq x y z
N MET A 1 28.69 35.58 -17.56
CA MET A 1 27.60 36.19 -18.38
C MET A 1 26.90 35.21 -19.32
N LEU A 2 26.95 33.91 -19.08
CA LEU A 2 26.31 32.89 -19.92
C LEU A 2 25.14 32.15 -19.20
N SER A 3 24.88 32.50 -17.94
CA SER A 3 23.87 31.81 -17.12
C SER A 3 22.42 32.25 -17.35
N TRP A 4 22.18 33.31 -18.04
CA TRP A 4 20.84 33.91 -18.26
C TRP A 4 20.03 33.26 -19.38
N ARG A 5 20.65 32.47 -20.24
CA ARG A 5 19.95 31.88 -21.40
C ARG A 5 19.20 30.58 -21.10
N PHE A 6 19.43 29.98 -19.95
CA PHE A 6 19.00 28.62 -19.68
C PHE A 6 17.57 28.48 -19.16
N LEU A 7 17.21 29.32 -18.21
CA LEU A 7 15.84 29.32 -17.68
C LEU A 7 14.94 30.24 -18.51
N SER A 8 15.49 31.29 -19.11
CA SER A 8 14.76 32.11 -20.07
C SER A 8 14.13 31.28 -21.18
N LEU A 9 14.72 30.18 -21.63
CA LEU A 9 14.19 29.36 -22.72
C LEU A 9 13.11 28.36 -22.27
N ALA A 10 13.09 27.90 -21.02
CA ALA A 10 11.94 27.21 -20.46
C ALA A 10 10.78 28.18 -20.22
N LEU A 11 11.08 29.44 -20.03
CA LEU A 11 10.16 30.56 -19.81
C LEU A 11 9.84 31.35 -21.10
N GLU A 12 10.68 31.28 -22.14
CA GLU A 12 10.35 31.78 -23.48
C GLU A 12 9.24 30.92 -24.15
N LEU A 13 8.87 29.78 -23.52
CA LEU A 13 7.70 28.98 -23.86
C LEU A 13 6.49 29.30 -22.97
N LEU A 14 6.65 30.09 -21.94
CA LEU A 14 5.59 30.91 -21.39
C LEU A 14 5.50 32.13 -22.35
N PRO A 15 4.49 32.18 -23.28
CA PRO A 15 4.38 33.34 -24.15
C PRO A 15 4.25 34.54 -23.23
N VAL A 16 5.29 35.41 -23.28
CA VAL A 16 5.23 36.78 -22.80
C VAL A 16 4.05 37.07 -21.86
N ILE A 17 4.02 36.40 -20.71
CA ILE A 17 3.20 36.84 -19.60
C ILE A 17 4.12 37.80 -18.84
N GLY A 18 4.15 39.03 -19.29
CA GLY A 18 4.59 40.12 -18.46
C GLY A 18 3.76 40.04 -17.17
N PHE A 19 4.37 39.61 -16.09
CA PHE A 19 3.92 39.88 -14.74
C PHE A 19 4.12 41.40 -14.50
N THR A 20 3.37 42.21 -15.22
CA THR A 20 3.03 43.55 -14.80
C THR A 20 1.68 43.48 -14.14
N MET A 21 1.66 43.78 -12.86
CA MET A 21 0.46 44.07 -12.09
C MET A 21 -0.62 44.64 -12.99
N LEU A 22 -1.78 44.01 -12.98
CA LEU A 22 -3.01 44.44 -13.64
C LEU A 22 -3.34 45.90 -13.28
N SER A 23 -2.95 46.78 -14.14
CA SER A 23 -3.59 48.05 -14.36
C SER A 23 -3.63 48.26 -15.88
N ASP A 24 -4.84 48.22 -16.40
CA ASP A 24 -5.29 48.58 -17.75
C ASP A 24 -5.33 47.48 -18.84
N PRO A 25 -6.50 47.33 -19.50
CA PRO A 25 -6.70 46.44 -20.62
C PRO A 25 -6.19 47.08 -21.90
N ILE A 26 -4.99 46.77 -22.36
CA ILE A 26 -4.57 47.15 -23.70
C ILE A 26 -4.83 45.98 -24.64
N SER A 27 -5.85 46.16 -25.49
CA SER A 27 -6.15 45.39 -26.67
C SER A 27 -4.97 45.47 -27.66
N VAL A 28 -4.18 44.41 -27.80
CA VAL A 28 -3.33 44.15 -28.95
C VAL A 28 -3.83 42.89 -29.64
N GLY A 29 -4.19 43.03 -30.91
CA GLY A 29 -4.94 42.08 -31.70
C GLY A 29 -4.39 40.66 -31.75
N GLY A 30 -5.26 39.69 -31.55
CA GLY A 30 -5.06 38.30 -31.92
C GLY A 30 -4.62 37.37 -30.79
N LEU A 31 -5.60 36.61 -30.24
CA LEU A 31 -5.51 35.54 -29.27
C LEU A 31 -5.35 35.97 -27.80
N ALA A 32 -6.45 36.43 -27.22
CA ALA A 32 -6.61 36.39 -25.76
C ALA A 32 -6.61 34.90 -25.33
N LEU A 33 -5.51 34.44 -24.76
CA LEU A 33 -5.44 33.13 -24.10
C LEU A 33 -6.49 33.12 -23.00
N SER A 34 -7.37 32.12 -22.98
CA SER A 34 -8.31 31.94 -21.86
C SER A 34 -7.50 31.75 -20.57
N ALA A 35 -8.03 32.21 -19.44
CA ALA A 35 -7.37 32.01 -18.14
C ALA A 35 -7.11 30.50 -17.84
N VAL A 36 -7.94 29.60 -18.38
CA VAL A 36 -7.74 28.15 -18.34
C VAL A 36 -6.48 27.74 -19.12
N SER A 37 -6.24 28.33 -20.29
CA SER A 37 -5.03 28.07 -21.09
C SER A 37 -3.77 28.54 -20.36
N VAL A 38 -3.83 29.65 -19.63
CA VAL A 38 -2.72 30.13 -18.79
C VAL A 38 -2.44 29.15 -17.63
N ALA A 39 -3.49 28.69 -16.95
CA ALA A 39 -3.34 27.72 -15.87
C ALA A 39 -2.75 26.38 -16.35
N ALA A 40 -3.20 25.88 -17.51
CA ALA A 40 -2.67 24.66 -18.11
C ALA A 40 -1.20 24.82 -18.54
N GLN A 41 -0.83 25.95 -19.11
CA GLN A 41 0.56 26.24 -19.48
C GLN A 41 1.46 26.35 -18.25
N THR A 42 1.01 27.03 -17.18
CA THR A 42 1.74 27.13 -15.92
C THR A 42 1.92 25.75 -15.28
N PHE A 43 0.87 24.94 -15.23
CA PHE A 43 0.92 23.56 -14.74
C PHE A 43 1.95 22.72 -15.53
N ASN A 44 1.89 22.75 -16.86
CA ASN A 44 2.84 22.02 -17.70
C ASN A 44 4.28 22.52 -17.48
N GLY A 45 4.48 23.81 -17.31
CA GLY A 45 5.78 24.42 -16.98
C GLY A 45 6.32 23.92 -15.64
N CYS A 46 5.49 23.86 -14.60
CA CYS A 46 5.84 23.29 -13.29
C CYS A 46 6.32 21.84 -13.41
N ILE A 47 5.56 20.98 -14.10
CA ILE A 47 5.93 19.57 -14.29
C ILE A 47 7.27 19.44 -15.02
N ILE A 48 7.49 20.20 -16.10
CA ILE A 48 8.73 20.16 -16.88
C ILE A 48 9.91 20.62 -16.02
N GLY A 49 9.79 21.75 -15.33
CA GLY A 49 10.85 22.30 -14.48
C GLY A 49 11.25 21.36 -13.34
N LEU A 50 10.29 20.82 -12.61
CA LEU A 50 10.55 19.85 -11.54
C LEU A 50 11.22 18.58 -12.08
N ARG A 51 10.82 18.09 -13.26
CA ARG A 51 11.45 16.92 -13.91
C ARG A 51 12.88 17.19 -14.36
N ILE A 52 13.23 18.41 -14.77
CA ILE A 52 14.61 18.79 -15.08
C ILE A 52 15.46 18.63 -13.82
N ILE A 53 15.01 19.17 -12.69
CA ILE A 53 15.72 19.07 -11.41
C ILE A 53 15.88 17.60 -10.99
N SER A 54 14.80 16.81 -11.05
CA SER A 54 14.84 15.39 -10.68
C SER A 54 15.77 14.56 -11.56
N LYS A 55 15.83 14.83 -12.88
CA LYS A 55 16.63 14.07 -13.84
C LYS A 55 18.07 14.52 -14.01
N ALA A 56 18.45 15.64 -13.40
CA ALA A 56 19.81 16.14 -13.46
C ALA A 56 20.80 15.08 -12.94
N ARG A 57 21.91 14.87 -13.64
CA ARG A 57 22.91 13.85 -13.29
C ARG A 57 23.61 14.16 -11.99
N SER A 58 23.87 13.16 -11.19
CA SER A 58 24.65 13.24 -9.96
C SER A 58 25.38 11.94 -9.68
N SER A 59 26.58 12.05 -9.14
CA SER A 59 27.34 10.93 -8.57
C SER A 59 27.05 10.71 -7.07
N HIS A 60 26.33 11.63 -6.42
CA HIS A 60 26.07 11.56 -4.98
C HIS A 60 24.88 10.66 -4.64
N VAL A 61 25.12 9.65 -3.83
CA VAL A 61 24.08 8.71 -3.35
C VAL A 61 23.04 9.43 -2.47
N THR A 62 23.48 10.45 -1.73
CA THR A 62 22.61 11.28 -0.85
C THR A 62 21.47 11.98 -1.60
N LEU A 63 21.67 12.29 -2.89
CA LEU A 63 20.63 12.87 -3.75
C LEU A 63 19.51 11.89 -4.13
N LEU A 64 19.70 10.60 -3.89
CA LEU A 64 18.72 9.59 -4.24
C LEU A 64 17.39 9.79 -3.47
N GLY A 65 17.48 10.10 -2.18
CA GLY A 65 16.32 10.40 -1.33
C GLY A 65 15.56 11.63 -1.83
N PHE A 66 16.27 12.74 -2.05
CA PHE A 66 15.68 13.97 -2.58
C PHE A 66 14.98 13.75 -3.93
N ARG A 67 15.63 13.08 -4.87
CA ARG A 67 15.06 12.80 -6.19
C ARG A 67 13.80 11.92 -6.09
N THR A 68 13.82 10.95 -5.17
CA THR A 68 12.65 10.10 -4.90
C THR A 68 11.48 10.91 -4.34
N GLN A 69 11.74 11.82 -3.40
CA GLN A 69 10.71 12.73 -2.88
C GLN A 69 10.16 13.64 -3.98
N LEU A 70 11.05 14.25 -4.78
CA LEU A 70 10.64 15.14 -5.87
C LEU A 70 9.81 14.42 -6.92
N ASP A 71 10.16 13.18 -7.28
CA ASP A 71 9.40 12.37 -8.23
C ASP A 71 8.02 11.99 -7.67
N LEU A 72 7.88 11.77 -6.35
CA LEU A 72 6.60 11.57 -5.69
C LEU A 72 5.71 12.84 -5.78
N GLU A 73 6.28 14.02 -5.54
CA GLU A 73 5.52 15.27 -5.64
C GLU A 73 5.11 15.57 -7.09
N ILE A 74 5.98 15.28 -8.07
CA ILE A 74 5.64 15.36 -9.49
C ILE A 74 4.47 14.43 -9.82
N ALA A 75 4.50 13.20 -9.33
CA ALA A 75 3.43 12.25 -9.55
C ALA A 75 2.11 12.71 -8.92
N ARG A 76 2.14 13.24 -7.70
CA ARG A 76 0.97 13.83 -7.03
C ARG A 76 0.40 15.00 -7.82
N LEU A 77 1.26 15.88 -8.30
CA LEU A 77 0.85 17.03 -9.11
C LEU A 77 0.24 16.58 -10.45
N LEU A 78 0.77 15.53 -11.08
CA LEU A 78 0.20 14.94 -12.30
C LEU A 78 -1.18 14.32 -12.06
N ILE A 79 -1.35 13.57 -10.97
CA ILE A 79 -2.65 13.01 -10.57
C ILE A 79 -3.66 14.14 -10.34
N TRP A 80 -3.24 15.19 -9.63
CA TRP A 80 -4.08 16.37 -9.42
C TRP A 80 -4.47 17.04 -10.75
N GLY A 81 -3.51 17.26 -11.65
CA GLY A 81 -3.76 17.90 -12.97
C GLY A 81 -4.77 17.12 -13.81
N ARG A 82 -4.79 15.80 -13.71
CA ARG A 82 -5.80 14.96 -14.36
C ARG A 82 -7.17 15.15 -13.73
N ASN A 83 -7.26 15.12 -12.41
CA ASN A 83 -8.52 15.23 -11.68
C ASN A 83 -9.11 16.65 -11.75
N SER A 84 -8.27 17.66 -11.93
CA SER A 84 -8.71 19.04 -12.17
C SER A 84 -9.07 19.34 -13.63
N GLY A 85 -8.64 18.49 -14.58
CA GLY A 85 -8.79 18.67 -16.03
C GLY A 85 -7.61 19.41 -16.69
N LEU A 86 -6.75 20.09 -15.92
CA LEU A 86 -5.64 20.91 -16.46
C LEU A 86 -4.63 20.10 -17.28
N ALA A 87 -4.47 18.83 -17.00
CA ALA A 87 -3.65 17.96 -17.82
C ALA A 87 -4.16 17.81 -19.26
N ARG A 88 -5.42 18.13 -19.54
CA ARG A 88 -6.06 18.09 -20.87
C ARG A 88 -6.35 19.48 -21.43
N ASP A 89 -5.74 20.54 -20.88
CA ASP A 89 -5.99 21.94 -21.20
C ASP A 89 -7.44 22.38 -20.93
N GLU A 90 -8.12 21.66 -20.03
CA GLU A 90 -9.48 21.93 -19.57
C GLU A 90 -9.44 22.20 -18.06
N LEU A 91 -10.42 22.91 -17.53
CA LEU A 91 -10.60 23.08 -16.09
C LEU A 91 -12.00 22.64 -15.73
N HIS A 92 -12.11 21.72 -14.78
CA HIS A 92 -13.39 21.23 -14.31
C HIS A 92 -14.26 22.39 -13.80
N GLU A 93 -15.56 22.38 -14.11
CA GLU A 93 -16.49 23.47 -13.80
C GLU A 93 -16.46 23.88 -12.31
N SER A 94 -16.34 22.92 -11.41
CA SER A 94 -16.26 23.16 -9.96
C SER A 94 -15.03 23.99 -9.54
N LEU A 95 -13.97 24.02 -10.34
CA LEU A 95 -12.72 24.74 -10.07
C LEU A 95 -12.67 26.11 -10.75
N GLN A 96 -13.56 26.41 -11.70
CA GLN A 96 -13.58 27.69 -12.40
C GLN A 96 -13.72 28.90 -11.45
N PRO A 97 -14.58 28.88 -10.41
CA PRO A 97 -14.73 30.02 -9.51
C PRO A 97 -13.47 30.35 -8.70
N ILE A 98 -12.60 29.36 -8.48
CA ILE A 98 -11.37 29.48 -7.67
C ILE A 98 -10.11 29.51 -8.54
N GLN A 99 -10.26 29.70 -9.84
CA GLN A 99 -9.15 29.73 -10.79
C GLN A 99 -8.02 30.73 -10.41
N PRO A 100 -8.29 31.95 -9.92
CA PRO A 100 -7.22 32.84 -9.47
C PRO A 100 -6.34 32.22 -8.38
N LEU A 101 -6.94 31.56 -7.40
CA LEU A 101 -6.22 30.87 -6.34
C LEU A 101 -5.38 29.70 -6.88
N LEU A 102 -5.88 28.95 -7.88
CA LEU A 102 -5.13 27.92 -8.57
C LEU A 102 -3.89 28.50 -9.27
N LEU A 103 -4.06 29.62 -9.97
CA LEU A 103 -2.97 30.32 -10.64
C LEU A 103 -1.92 30.81 -9.64
N ASP A 104 -2.32 31.34 -8.48
CA ASP A 104 -1.39 31.77 -7.43
C ASP A 104 -0.56 30.59 -6.91
N ILE A 105 -1.18 29.46 -6.62
CA ILE A 105 -0.47 28.28 -6.12
C ILE A 105 0.48 27.72 -7.20
N LEU A 106 0.02 27.56 -8.44
CA LEU A 106 0.86 27.12 -9.56
C LEU A 106 1.98 28.12 -9.85
N GLY A 107 1.70 29.43 -9.75
CA GLY A 107 2.67 30.50 -9.87
C GLY A 107 3.77 30.43 -8.80
N ASN A 108 3.42 30.08 -7.56
CA ASN A 108 4.39 29.86 -6.49
C ASN A 108 5.30 28.66 -6.76
N ILE A 109 4.76 27.55 -7.28
CA ILE A 109 5.57 26.41 -7.74
C ILE A 109 6.50 26.87 -8.87
N ALA A 110 5.97 27.53 -9.90
CA ALA A 110 6.74 28.02 -11.03
C ALA A 110 7.87 28.96 -10.56
N SER A 111 7.56 29.94 -9.69
CA SER A 111 8.54 30.88 -9.17
C SER A 111 9.64 30.22 -8.32
N SER A 112 9.38 29.08 -7.72
CA SER A 112 10.37 28.31 -6.95
C SER A 112 11.43 27.64 -7.84
N ILE A 113 11.10 27.41 -9.13
CA ILE A 113 11.95 26.72 -10.11
C ILE A 113 12.43 27.64 -11.23
N GLU A 114 11.94 28.87 -11.29
CA GLU A 114 12.16 29.81 -12.41
C GLU A 114 13.58 30.33 -12.48
N SER A 115 14.25 30.52 -11.36
CA SER A 115 15.55 31.17 -11.27
C SER A 115 16.60 30.23 -10.71
N THR A 116 17.71 30.03 -11.49
CA THR A 116 18.89 29.30 -11.00
C THR A 116 19.50 29.99 -9.79
N ASP A 117 19.46 31.33 -9.71
CA ASP A 117 19.95 32.08 -8.56
C ASP A 117 19.11 31.81 -7.31
N LYS A 118 17.79 31.72 -7.45
CA LYS A 118 16.87 31.33 -6.34
C LYS A 118 17.06 29.87 -5.93
N LEU A 119 17.18 28.95 -6.88
CA LEU A 119 17.48 27.55 -6.59
C LEU A 119 18.80 27.42 -5.83
N ARG A 120 19.86 28.18 -6.24
CA ARG A 120 21.16 28.17 -5.59
C ARG A 120 21.13 28.85 -4.22
N SER A 121 20.66 30.11 -4.14
CA SER A 121 20.73 30.90 -2.91
C SER A 121 19.75 30.43 -1.83
N THR A 122 18.51 30.16 -2.22
CA THR A 122 17.44 29.82 -1.29
C THR A 122 17.42 28.33 -0.99
N TYR A 123 17.62 27.48 -2.01
CA TYR A 123 17.42 26.03 -1.90
C TYR A 123 18.71 25.22 -1.99
N GLY A 124 19.88 25.89 -2.16
CA GLY A 124 21.16 25.21 -2.22
C GLY A 124 21.32 24.24 -3.40
N ILE A 125 20.51 24.42 -4.45
CA ILE A 125 20.46 23.57 -5.63
C ILE A 125 21.18 24.28 -6.77
N GLU A 126 22.37 23.81 -7.13
CA GLU A 126 23.12 24.35 -8.26
C GLU A 126 23.18 23.32 -9.39
N LEU A 127 22.69 23.72 -10.55
CA LEU A 127 22.66 22.90 -11.76
C LEU A 127 23.62 23.54 -12.79
N LEU A 128 24.56 22.75 -13.32
CA LEU A 128 25.51 23.16 -14.35
C LEU A 128 25.29 22.40 -15.65
N GLU A 129 25.68 23.04 -16.75
CA GLU A 129 25.74 22.37 -18.04
C GLU A 129 26.89 21.35 -18.09
N GLU A 130 26.64 20.18 -18.65
CA GLU A 130 27.64 19.14 -18.81
C GLU A 130 28.41 19.35 -20.14
N GLU A 131 29.73 19.51 -20.07
CA GLU A 131 30.56 19.62 -21.27
C GLU A 131 30.63 18.31 -22.06
N ALA A 132 30.65 18.40 -23.40
CA ALA A 132 30.41 17.30 -24.32
C ALA A 132 31.52 16.20 -24.35
N ASN A 133 32.59 16.29 -23.57
CA ASN A 133 33.84 15.54 -23.76
C ASN A 133 34.11 14.41 -22.77
N GLU A 134 33.16 14.00 -21.92
CA GLU A 134 33.42 12.91 -20.97
C GLU A 134 32.92 11.55 -21.48
N VAL A 135 33.77 10.84 -22.20
CA VAL A 135 33.61 9.45 -22.62
C VAL A 135 34.09 8.54 -21.47
N GLY A 136 33.20 7.67 -20.92
CA GLY A 136 33.62 6.59 -20.00
C GLY A 136 33.03 6.64 -18.59
N ARG A 137 31.80 7.11 -18.39
CA ARG A 137 31.22 7.25 -17.07
C ARG A 137 30.29 6.10 -16.64
N THR A 138 30.43 5.73 -15.35
CA THR A 138 29.46 4.89 -14.66
C THR A 138 28.06 5.54 -14.69
N PRO A 139 26.99 4.79 -14.95
CA PRO A 139 25.65 5.33 -14.95
C PRO A 139 25.29 5.89 -13.57
N SER A 140 24.72 7.10 -13.52
CA SER A 140 24.17 7.66 -12.30
C SER A 140 23.14 6.71 -11.67
N PRO A 141 23.15 6.52 -10.34
CA PRO A 141 22.13 5.74 -9.67
C PRO A 141 20.74 6.32 -9.99
N ARG A 142 19.83 5.43 -10.40
CA ARG A 142 18.45 5.83 -10.70
C ARG A 142 17.66 5.96 -9.39
N PRO A 143 16.76 6.95 -9.25
CA PRO A 143 15.89 7.05 -8.10
C PRO A 143 14.99 5.82 -7.96
N ALA A 144 14.60 5.51 -6.73
CA ALA A 144 13.73 4.39 -6.40
C ALA A 144 12.36 4.51 -7.07
N VAL A 145 11.86 5.73 -7.16
CA VAL A 145 10.64 6.10 -7.89
C VAL A 145 11.06 6.97 -9.05
N THR A 146 10.72 6.58 -10.25
CA THR A 146 10.80 7.47 -11.42
C THR A 146 9.38 7.70 -11.91
N VAL A 147 9.14 8.89 -12.46
CA VAL A 147 7.84 9.16 -13.12
C VAL A 147 7.58 8.13 -14.22
N GLU A 148 8.63 7.55 -14.81
CA GLU A 148 8.54 6.45 -15.77
C GLU A 148 8.12 5.11 -15.13
N SER A 149 8.37 4.88 -13.84
CA SER A 149 7.87 3.68 -13.15
C SER A 149 6.34 3.67 -13.02
N LEU A 150 5.71 4.84 -13.18
CA LEU A 150 4.24 4.99 -13.23
C LEU A 150 3.64 4.53 -14.57
N ASN A 151 4.44 4.39 -15.63
CA ASN A 151 4.00 3.76 -16.90
C ASN A 151 3.63 2.27 -16.72
N LEU A 152 3.91 1.70 -15.56
CA LEU A 152 3.58 0.32 -15.22
C LEU A 152 2.13 0.13 -14.76
N LEU A 153 1.32 1.20 -14.71
CA LEU A 153 -0.10 1.13 -14.40
C LEU A 153 -0.90 0.83 -15.68
N PRO A 154 -1.26 -0.44 -15.97
CA PRO A 154 -2.10 -0.74 -17.11
C PRO A 154 -3.47 -0.09 -16.88
N ASN A 155 -3.99 0.56 -17.90
CA ASN A 155 -5.30 1.22 -17.92
C ASN A 155 -5.42 2.50 -17.04
N SER A 156 -4.36 2.99 -16.41
CA SER A 156 -4.42 4.31 -15.81
C SER A 156 -4.21 5.36 -16.90
N GLY A 157 -5.12 6.33 -17.01
CA GLY A 157 -4.90 7.48 -17.88
C GLY A 157 -3.62 8.27 -17.51
N LEU A 158 -2.98 7.94 -16.37
CA LEU A 158 -1.70 8.48 -15.93
C LEU A 158 -0.55 8.09 -16.89
N ALA A 159 -0.55 6.86 -17.42
CA ALA A 159 0.43 6.43 -18.41
C ALA A 159 0.30 7.25 -19.72
N ALA A 160 -0.95 7.47 -20.18
CA ALA A 160 -1.21 8.30 -21.36
C ALA A 160 -0.81 9.77 -21.14
N GLU A 161 -1.05 10.30 -19.95
CA GLU A 161 -0.64 11.65 -19.58
C GLU A 161 0.88 11.80 -19.52
N LEU A 162 1.58 10.81 -18.94
CA LEU A 162 3.04 10.77 -18.96
C LEU A 162 3.61 10.70 -20.37
N GLN A 163 2.98 9.94 -21.27
CA GLN A 163 3.36 9.89 -22.69
C GLN A 163 3.10 11.24 -23.38
N ARG A 164 1.99 11.89 -23.09
CA ARG A 164 1.69 13.25 -23.59
C ARG A 164 2.73 14.24 -23.10
N GLN A 165 3.05 14.25 -21.80
CA GLN A 165 4.09 15.10 -21.22
C GLN A 165 5.48 14.78 -21.79
N GLN A 166 5.77 13.51 -22.08
CA GLN A 166 6.99 13.11 -22.79
C GLN A 166 7.00 13.61 -24.24
N SER A 167 5.85 13.61 -24.90
CA SER A 167 5.72 14.14 -26.27
C SER A 167 5.92 15.66 -26.29
N ILE A 168 5.31 16.40 -25.37
CA ILE A 168 5.52 17.84 -25.19
C ILE A 168 7.00 18.11 -24.92
N ALA A 169 7.59 17.42 -23.95
CA ALA A 169 9.02 17.53 -23.62
C ALA A 169 9.91 17.14 -24.80
N SER A 170 9.55 16.16 -25.65
CA SER A 170 10.31 15.76 -26.83
C SER A 170 10.20 16.75 -27.99
N GLY A 171 9.04 17.39 -28.13
CA GLY A 171 8.86 18.53 -29.04
C GLY A 171 9.78 19.71 -28.66
N LEU A 172 9.90 19.96 -27.36
CA LEU A 172 10.84 20.92 -26.79
C LEU A 172 12.29 20.48 -26.95
N ARG A 173 12.60 19.17 -26.91
CA ARG A 173 13.94 18.58 -27.13
C ARG A 173 14.52 18.92 -28.51
N LYS A 174 13.69 18.98 -29.56
CA LYS A 174 14.15 19.36 -30.91
C LYS A 174 14.62 20.81 -30.96
N LYS A 175 14.13 21.68 -30.05
CA LYS A 175 14.53 23.08 -29.94
C LYS A 175 15.63 23.34 -28.91
N THR A 176 15.81 22.43 -27.92
CA THR A 176 16.74 22.63 -26.79
C THR A 176 17.63 21.41 -26.53
N ARG A 177 18.82 21.40 -27.12
CA ARG A 177 19.83 20.33 -26.99
C ARG A 177 20.40 20.16 -25.57
N TRP A 178 20.24 21.12 -24.67
CA TRP A 178 20.84 21.17 -23.35
C TRP A 178 20.21 20.30 -22.28
N TYR A 179 18.97 19.87 -22.45
CA TYR A 179 18.17 19.12 -21.50
C TYR A 179 18.83 17.82 -20.97
N HIS A 180 19.74 17.23 -21.73
CA HIS A 180 20.46 16.00 -21.35
C HIS A 180 21.80 16.24 -20.67
N LYS A 181 22.19 17.50 -20.50
CA LYS A 181 23.55 17.89 -20.09
C LYS A 181 23.56 18.65 -18.76
N VAL A 182 22.54 18.50 -17.93
CA VAL A 182 22.50 19.16 -16.63
C VAL A 182 22.96 18.18 -15.55
N LYS A 183 23.96 18.63 -14.76
CA LYS A 183 24.46 17.89 -13.60
C LYS A 183 24.35 18.74 -12.34
N TRP A 184 24.23 18.08 -11.21
CA TRP A 184 24.30 18.72 -9.90
C TRP A 184 25.73 19.16 -9.63
N ALA A 185 25.92 20.43 -9.27
CA ALA A 185 27.21 20.99 -8.93
C ALA A 185 27.38 21.06 -7.42
N THR A 186 26.39 21.61 -6.72
CA THR A 186 26.41 21.72 -5.26
C THR A 186 25.07 21.28 -4.69
N TRP A 187 25.10 20.82 -3.44
CA TRP A 187 23.96 20.28 -2.72
C TRP A 187 24.01 20.67 -1.24
N ASP A 188 22.99 21.36 -0.78
CA ASP A 188 22.74 21.65 0.63
C ASP A 188 21.46 20.91 1.05
N GLU A 189 21.61 19.85 1.84
CA GLU A 189 20.52 18.96 2.22
C GLU A 189 19.40 19.69 2.97
N ALA A 190 19.74 20.57 3.89
CA ALA A 190 18.75 21.30 4.70
C ALA A 190 17.92 22.25 3.83
N LYS A 191 18.58 22.99 2.94
CA LYS A 191 17.90 23.91 2.02
C LYS A 191 17.08 23.19 0.96
N ALA A 192 17.59 22.08 0.44
CA ALA A 192 16.87 21.28 -0.54
C ALA A 192 15.65 20.55 0.09
N THR A 193 15.74 20.16 1.36
CA THR A 193 14.59 19.68 2.11
C THR A 193 13.51 20.77 2.23
N HIS A 194 13.90 22.02 2.44
CA HIS A 194 12.96 23.14 2.44
C HIS A 194 12.26 23.30 1.06
N PHE A 195 13.00 23.13 -0.04
CA PHE A 195 12.41 23.15 -1.38
C PHE A 195 11.32 22.08 -1.54
N ILE A 196 11.64 20.82 -1.21
CA ILE A 196 10.67 19.73 -1.28
C ILE A 196 9.44 20.00 -0.41
N ASN A 197 9.65 20.49 0.81
CA ASN A 197 8.55 20.81 1.72
C ASN A 197 7.64 21.88 1.11
N SER A 198 8.19 22.93 0.54
CA SER A 198 7.42 23.98 -0.13
C SER A 198 6.60 23.41 -1.31
N ILE A 199 7.20 22.59 -2.16
CA ILE A 199 6.49 21.96 -3.29
C ILE A 199 5.36 21.06 -2.77
N SER A 200 5.61 20.25 -1.75
CA SER A 200 4.62 19.36 -1.16
C SER A 200 3.44 20.13 -0.53
N ASP A 201 3.72 21.25 0.12
CA ASP A 201 2.69 22.10 0.72
C ASP A 201 1.80 22.71 -0.36
N TYR A 202 2.37 23.16 -1.48
CA TYR A 202 1.63 23.66 -2.64
C TYR A 202 0.76 22.56 -3.26
N VAL A 203 1.31 21.38 -3.49
CA VAL A 203 0.55 20.23 -4.04
C VAL A 203 -0.57 19.82 -3.09
N THR A 204 -0.33 19.84 -1.78
CA THR A 204 -1.35 19.57 -0.78
C THR A 204 -2.43 20.65 -0.76
N GLY A 205 -2.04 21.93 -0.92
CA GLY A 205 -2.97 23.04 -1.11
C GLY A 205 -3.88 22.85 -2.32
N LEU A 206 -3.32 22.47 -3.46
CA LEU A 206 -4.09 22.16 -4.67
C LEU A 206 -5.09 21.01 -4.44
N ASN A 207 -4.67 19.93 -3.75
CA ASN A 207 -5.57 18.80 -3.45
C ASN A 207 -6.76 19.19 -2.57
N ARG A 208 -6.59 20.14 -1.66
CA ARG A 208 -7.70 20.63 -0.81
C ARG A 208 -8.80 21.32 -1.61
N LEU A 209 -8.48 21.83 -2.79
CA LEU A 209 -9.42 22.53 -3.66
C LEU A 209 -10.29 21.59 -4.50
N LEU A 210 -9.95 20.30 -4.58
CA LEU A 210 -10.75 19.30 -5.25
C LEU A 210 -12.08 19.05 -4.51
N THR A 211 -13.15 18.76 -5.26
CA THR A 211 -14.41 18.26 -4.69
C THR A 211 -14.22 16.89 -4.06
N GLU A 212 -15.14 16.47 -3.21
CA GLU A 212 -15.05 15.16 -2.55
C GLU A 212 -14.96 13.99 -3.54
N SER A 213 -15.71 14.06 -4.66
CA SER A 213 -15.62 13.06 -5.72
C SER A 213 -14.24 13.05 -6.39
N GLN A 214 -13.68 14.23 -6.68
CA GLN A 214 -12.34 14.35 -7.26
C GLN A 214 -11.25 13.89 -6.27
N LYS A 215 -11.40 14.19 -4.96
CA LYS A 215 -10.51 13.67 -3.92
C LYS A 215 -10.54 12.15 -3.86
N ALA A 216 -11.72 11.54 -3.91
CA ALA A 216 -11.85 10.08 -3.94
C ALA A 216 -11.10 9.48 -5.14
N THR A 217 -11.27 10.03 -6.34
CA THR A 217 -10.53 9.60 -7.54
C THR A 217 -9.02 9.82 -7.40
N TYR A 218 -8.60 10.97 -6.84
CA TYR A 218 -7.19 11.24 -6.55
C TYR A 218 -6.58 10.19 -5.61
N GLU A 219 -7.26 9.86 -4.51
CA GLU A 219 -6.77 8.86 -3.55
C GLU A 219 -6.71 7.45 -4.15
N GLU A 220 -7.64 7.10 -5.03
CA GLU A 220 -7.59 5.85 -5.77
C GLU A 220 -6.38 5.78 -6.70
N GLU A 221 -6.12 6.81 -7.49
CA GLU A 221 -4.97 6.88 -8.39
C GLU A 221 -3.65 6.91 -7.61
N PHE A 222 -3.61 7.62 -6.50
CA PHE A 222 -2.45 7.64 -5.60
C PHE A 222 -2.21 6.26 -4.96
N THR A 223 -3.26 5.54 -4.61
CA THR A 223 -3.16 4.17 -4.09
C THR A 223 -2.65 3.20 -5.15
N ALA A 224 -3.14 3.28 -6.39
CA ALA A 224 -2.62 2.49 -7.51
C ALA A 224 -1.12 2.77 -7.75
N MET A 225 -0.70 4.01 -7.65
CA MET A 225 0.70 4.40 -7.72
C MET A 225 1.54 3.77 -6.60
N LYS A 226 1.06 3.80 -5.35
CA LYS A 226 1.74 3.14 -4.21
C LYS A 226 1.93 1.65 -4.47
N ILE A 227 0.89 0.95 -4.95
CA ILE A 227 0.97 -0.47 -5.31
C ILE A 227 2.05 -0.69 -6.37
N ALA A 228 2.11 0.15 -7.40
CA ALA A 228 3.09 0.04 -8.46
C ALA A 228 4.53 0.23 -7.97
N ILE A 229 4.76 1.21 -7.10
CA ILE A 229 6.06 1.49 -6.49
C ILE A 229 6.50 0.30 -5.63
N LEU A 230 5.66 -0.13 -4.69
CA LEU A 230 5.98 -1.21 -3.75
C LEU A 230 6.05 -2.59 -4.44
N GLY A 231 5.36 -2.79 -5.55
CA GLY A 231 5.43 -4.00 -6.36
C GLY A 231 6.62 -4.08 -7.32
N THR A 232 7.58 -3.16 -7.24
CA THR A 232 8.83 -3.24 -8.02
C THR A 232 9.73 -4.34 -7.46
N ASN A 233 10.48 -5.04 -8.32
CA ASN A 233 11.43 -6.06 -7.86
C ASN A 233 12.64 -5.40 -7.16
N TRP A 234 12.61 -5.39 -5.83
CA TRP A 234 13.63 -4.77 -5.00
C TRP A 234 14.80 -5.72 -4.66
N ALA A 235 14.66 -7.02 -4.91
CA ALA A 235 15.72 -8.00 -4.59
C ALA A 235 17.07 -7.64 -5.20
N GLN A 236 17.08 -6.97 -6.36
CA GLN A 236 18.28 -6.46 -7.03
C GLN A 236 18.67 -5.02 -6.63
N ARG A 237 17.93 -4.38 -5.73
CA ARG A 237 18.02 -2.94 -5.45
C ARG A 237 17.80 -2.60 -3.97
N GLY A 238 18.29 -3.43 -3.05
CA GLY A 238 18.07 -3.24 -1.60
C GLY A 238 18.41 -1.85 -1.07
N SER A 239 19.49 -1.22 -1.57
CA SER A 239 19.86 0.15 -1.21
C SER A 239 18.80 1.20 -1.59
N MET A 240 17.97 0.91 -2.58
CA MET A 240 16.89 1.82 -3.00
C MET A 240 15.66 1.75 -2.08
N LEU A 241 15.42 0.63 -1.38
CA LEU A 241 14.37 0.54 -0.37
C LEU A 241 14.67 1.44 0.83
N GLY A 242 15.92 1.45 1.28
CA GLY A 242 16.38 2.39 2.32
C GLY A 242 16.21 3.85 1.90
N ALA A 243 16.56 4.18 0.66
CA ALA A 243 16.35 5.51 0.11
C ALA A 243 14.86 5.86 -0.01
N LEU A 244 14.01 4.91 -0.43
CA LEU A 244 12.55 5.10 -0.48
C LEU A 244 11.97 5.32 0.91
N HIS A 245 12.37 4.50 1.89
CA HIS A 245 11.97 4.68 3.28
C HIS A 245 12.36 6.07 3.79
N SER A 246 13.64 6.43 3.71
CA SER A 246 14.16 7.73 4.18
C SER A 246 13.47 8.92 3.49
N ALA A 247 13.18 8.78 2.19
CA ALA A 247 12.51 9.80 1.41
C ALA A 247 11.03 9.99 1.77
N THR A 248 10.39 8.98 2.37
CA THR A 248 8.94 8.97 2.60
C THR A 248 8.56 8.99 4.08
N ALA A 249 9.51 8.73 4.97
CA ALA A 249 9.31 8.75 6.42
C ALA A 249 8.81 10.12 6.92
N GLY A 250 7.84 10.09 7.83
CA GLY A 250 7.23 11.28 8.41
C GLY A 250 6.21 12.00 7.50
N ARG A 251 6.15 11.65 6.21
CA ARG A 251 5.21 12.28 5.26
C ARG A 251 4.30 11.28 4.54
N TYR A 252 4.85 10.16 4.11
CA TYR A 252 4.13 9.11 3.37
C TYR A 252 4.32 7.76 4.05
N GLU A 253 3.85 7.64 5.28
CA GLU A 253 4.04 6.44 6.11
C GLU A 253 3.46 5.18 5.45
N THR A 254 2.41 5.31 4.63
CA THR A 254 1.86 4.21 3.83
C THR A 254 2.79 3.74 2.69
N ILE A 255 3.91 4.43 2.44
CA ILE A 255 5.01 4.01 1.57
C ILE A 255 6.25 3.69 2.41
N ALA A 256 6.55 4.53 3.40
CA ALA A 256 7.76 4.41 4.22
C ALA A 256 7.81 3.09 4.98
N LEU A 257 6.74 2.74 5.69
CA LEU A 257 6.69 1.51 6.48
C LEU A 257 6.79 0.26 5.60
N PRO A 258 6.01 0.09 4.50
CA PRO A 258 6.20 -1.02 3.57
C PRO A 258 7.61 -1.10 2.97
N ALA A 259 8.22 0.03 2.63
CA ALA A 259 9.59 0.05 2.10
C ALA A 259 10.60 -0.45 3.15
N ARG A 260 10.46 -0.01 4.42
CA ARG A 260 11.29 -0.48 5.53
C ARG A 260 11.13 -1.97 5.78
N LEU A 261 9.89 -2.46 5.81
CA LEU A 261 9.60 -3.86 6.04
C LEU A 261 10.06 -4.76 4.89
N ALA A 262 9.97 -4.28 3.64
CA ALA A 262 10.55 -4.98 2.50
C ALA A 262 12.08 -5.04 2.57
N GLN A 263 12.73 -3.97 3.05
CA GLN A 263 14.18 -3.95 3.30
C GLN A 263 14.56 -4.97 4.37
N LEU A 264 13.87 -4.95 5.51
CA LEU A 264 14.09 -5.90 6.60
C LEU A 264 13.95 -7.36 6.14
N ARG A 265 12.92 -7.63 5.34
CA ARG A 265 12.73 -8.97 4.76
C ARG A 265 13.93 -9.39 3.92
N LEU A 266 14.46 -8.51 3.06
CA LEU A 266 15.66 -8.82 2.27
C LEU A 266 16.90 -9.05 3.15
N GLU A 267 17.05 -8.28 4.21
CA GLU A 267 18.12 -8.48 5.21
C GLU A 267 18.01 -9.88 5.82
N PHE A 268 16.83 -10.31 6.26
CA PHE A 268 16.59 -11.67 6.77
C PHE A 268 16.86 -12.77 5.73
N GLU A 269 16.43 -12.57 4.49
CA GLU A 269 16.67 -13.54 3.41
C GLU A 269 18.15 -13.68 3.05
N MET A 270 18.96 -12.65 3.28
CA MET A 270 20.40 -12.65 3.02
C MET A 270 21.22 -13.19 4.22
N GLU A 271 20.70 -13.08 5.45
CA GLU A 271 21.36 -13.53 6.67
C GLU A 271 21.24 -15.05 6.91
N GLU A 272 20.59 -15.83 6.05
CA GLU A 272 20.65 -17.31 6.08
C GLU A 272 22.09 -17.86 6.13
N ILE A 273 23.10 -16.99 6.02
CA ILE A 273 24.53 -17.31 5.99
C ILE A 273 25.25 -16.99 7.32
N ALA A 274 24.60 -16.34 8.31
CA ALA A 274 25.29 -15.95 9.55
C ALA A 274 24.52 -16.31 10.85
N PRO A 275 25.22 -16.87 11.88
CA PRO A 275 24.57 -17.46 13.08
C PRO A 275 24.28 -16.46 14.21
N SER A 276 23.97 -15.21 13.94
CA SER A 276 23.63 -14.23 14.98
C SER A 276 22.15 -13.83 14.92
N PRO A 277 21.45 -13.71 16.07
CA PRO A 277 20.06 -13.24 16.03
C PRO A 277 20.03 -11.83 15.43
N PRO A 278 19.20 -11.59 14.42
CA PRO A 278 19.18 -10.32 13.73
C PRO A 278 18.72 -9.20 14.67
N THR A 279 19.55 -8.18 14.81
CA THR A 279 19.18 -6.93 15.46
C THR A 279 18.49 -6.04 14.44
N VAL A 280 17.17 -6.09 14.41
CA VAL A 280 16.38 -5.27 13.51
C VAL A 280 16.25 -3.88 14.09
N GLY A 281 16.97 -2.93 13.54
CA GLY A 281 16.82 -1.50 13.90
C GLY A 281 17.00 -1.18 15.39
N GLY A 282 17.77 -1.98 16.12
CA GLY A 282 18.02 -1.79 17.56
C GLY A 282 16.92 -2.29 18.50
N LEU A 283 15.85 -2.88 17.96
CA LEU A 283 14.80 -3.54 18.77
C LEU A 283 14.88 -5.05 18.58
N PRO A 284 15.41 -5.80 19.55
CA PRO A 284 15.27 -7.26 19.54
C PRO A 284 13.78 -7.60 19.65
N ALA A 285 13.28 -8.48 18.78
CA ALA A 285 11.98 -9.07 19.01
C ALA A 285 12.03 -9.76 20.39
N LEU A 286 11.23 -9.27 21.33
CA LEU A 286 11.33 -9.65 22.73
C LEU A 286 10.84 -11.08 22.91
N LEU A 287 11.74 -11.97 23.33
CA LEU A 287 11.35 -13.23 23.92
C LEU A 287 10.68 -12.94 25.28
N LEU A 288 9.44 -13.34 25.43
CA LEU A 288 8.67 -13.10 26.63
C LEU A 288 8.81 -14.26 27.61
N PRO A 289 9.13 -14.00 28.89
CA PRO A 289 9.25 -15.02 29.91
C PRO A 289 7.86 -15.43 30.44
N ILE A 290 6.99 -15.89 29.54
CA ILE A 290 5.65 -16.38 29.90
C ILE A 290 5.72 -17.89 30.07
N SER A 291 5.43 -18.37 31.30
CA SER A 291 5.38 -19.79 31.61
C SER A 291 4.09 -20.43 31.11
N HIS A 292 4.08 -21.77 31.05
CA HIS A 292 2.87 -22.52 30.73
C HIS A 292 1.79 -22.40 31.83
N GLU A 293 2.24 -22.21 33.06
CA GLU A 293 1.36 -22.04 34.23
C GLU A 293 0.69 -20.65 34.15
N GLY A 294 -0.63 -20.62 34.32
CA GLY A 294 -1.42 -19.39 34.24
C GLY A 294 -1.91 -19.01 32.84
N LEU A 295 -1.63 -19.85 31.85
CA LEU A 295 -2.25 -19.68 30.51
C LEU A 295 -3.70 -20.16 30.55
N ARG A 296 -4.61 -19.28 30.21
CA ARG A 296 -6.01 -19.62 29.96
C ARG A 296 -6.19 -19.93 28.47
N VAL A 297 -6.59 -21.13 28.16
CA VAL A 297 -6.90 -21.57 26.79
C VAL A 297 -8.21 -20.91 26.33
N LEU A 298 -8.18 -20.23 25.20
CA LEU A 298 -9.37 -19.68 24.53
C LEU A 298 -9.87 -20.66 23.47
N ASP A 299 -8.97 -21.16 22.65
CA ASP A 299 -9.21 -22.21 21.66
C ASP A 299 -7.89 -23.01 21.46
N PRO A 300 -7.85 -24.08 20.62
CA PRO A 300 -6.65 -24.88 20.42
C PRO A 300 -5.42 -24.10 19.94
N SER A 301 -5.62 -22.99 19.26
CA SER A 301 -4.56 -22.14 18.72
C SER A 301 -4.29 -20.88 19.54
N ARG A 302 -5.10 -20.58 20.57
CA ARG A 302 -4.99 -19.32 21.32
C ARG A 302 -5.09 -19.52 22.82
N SER A 303 -4.29 -18.74 23.52
CA SER A 303 -4.35 -18.63 24.99
C SER A 303 -4.30 -17.16 25.39
N CYS A 304 -4.86 -16.86 26.56
CA CYS A 304 -4.79 -15.53 27.16
C CYS A 304 -4.08 -15.62 28.51
N THR A 305 -3.30 -14.61 28.84
CA THR A 305 -2.67 -14.46 30.15
C THR A 305 -2.45 -12.99 30.47
N ARG A 306 -1.99 -12.72 31.70
CA ARG A 306 -1.55 -11.38 32.08
C ARG A 306 -0.03 -11.29 31.95
N PHE A 307 0.44 -10.28 31.25
CA PHE A 307 1.85 -9.98 31.11
C PHE A 307 2.08 -8.51 31.46
N ARG A 308 2.89 -8.25 32.50
CA ARG A 308 3.03 -6.91 33.12
C ARG A 308 1.64 -6.36 33.51
N ASP A 309 1.31 -5.18 33.05
CA ASP A 309 0.04 -4.49 33.38
C ASP A 309 -1.08 -4.73 32.36
N SER A 310 -0.82 -5.56 31.34
CA SER A 310 -1.74 -5.79 30.23
C SER A 310 -2.18 -7.25 30.14
N HIS A 311 -3.39 -7.50 29.66
CA HIS A 311 -3.79 -8.81 29.18
C HIS A 311 -3.22 -9.00 27.78
N VAL A 312 -2.73 -10.22 27.48
CA VAL A 312 -2.20 -10.59 26.18
C VAL A 312 -2.90 -11.83 25.66
N VAL A 313 -3.19 -11.85 24.37
CA VAL A 313 -3.55 -13.05 23.64
C VAL A 313 -2.32 -13.61 22.95
N ILE A 314 -2.11 -14.92 23.05
CA ILE A 314 -0.99 -15.62 22.43
C ILE A 314 -1.56 -16.54 21.35
N GLU A 315 -1.11 -16.32 20.11
CA GLU A 315 -1.40 -17.21 18.99
C GLU A 315 -0.30 -18.26 18.85
N TRP A 316 -0.66 -19.52 19.00
CA TRP A 316 0.27 -20.64 19.03
C TRP A 316 0.43 -21.30 17.67
N LYS A 317 1.66 -21.46 17.22
CA LYS A 317 2.03 -22.39 16.15
C LYS A 317 2.58 -23.67 16.79
N THR A 318 1.93 -24.80 16.50
CA THR A 318 2.37 -26.12 16.91
C THR A 318 3.06 -26.80 15.75
N PRO A 319 4.39 -26.93 15.74
CA PRO A 319 5.10 -27.66 14.70
C PRO A 319 4.80 -29.15 14.77
N GLY A 320 4.92 -29.86 13.67
CA GLY A 320 4.89 -31.32 13.67
C GLY A 320 6.02 -31.89 14.54
N SER A 321 5.84 -33.09 15.09
CA SER A 321 6.76 -33.71 16.07
C SER A 321 8.20 -33.87 15.56
N MET A 322 8.46 -33.83 14.27
CA MET A 322 9.78 -33.91 13.63
C MET A 322 10.44 -32.55 13.35
N GLU A 323 9.73 -31.45 13.58
CA GLU A 323 10.14 -30.10 13.14
C GLU A 323 10.70 -29.23 14.29
N VAL A 324 10.86 -29.80 15.50
CA VAL A 324 11.16 -29.01 16.72
C VAL A 324 12.65 -28.85 16.95
N THR A 325 13.46 -29.76 16.43
CA THR A 325 14.90 -29.81 16.66
C THR A 325 15.68 -29.64 15.38
N GLY A 326 16.93 -29.18 15.53
CA GLY A 326 17.83 -28.98 14.38
C GLY A 326 17.44 -27.79 13.50
N GLU A 327 17.69 -27.90 12.23
CA GLU A 327 17.45 -26.86 11.23
C GLU A 327 15.97 -26.44 11.10
N PRO A 328 14.99 -27.37 11.10
CA PRO A 328 13.59 -26.98 11.07
C PRO A 328 13.16 -26.15 12.28
N GLY A 329 13.60 -26.52 13.49
CA GLY A 329 13.29 -25.77 14.71
C GLY A 329 13.91 -24.37 14.73
N ARG A 330 15.10 -24.21 14.16
CA ARG A 330 15.75 -22.91 13.97
C ARG A 330 14.93 -22.00 13.04
N ARG A 331 14.52 -22.52 11.89
CA ARG A 331 13.68 -21.78 10.91
C ARG A 331 12.35 -21.32 11.49
N LEU A 332 11.71 -22.16 12.30
CA LEU A 332 10.46 -21.78 12.98
C LEU A 332 10.68 -20.63 13.96
N MET A 333 11.78 -20.64 14.70
CA MET A 333 12.13 -19.54 15.60
C MET A 333 12.40 -18.25 14.82
N GLU A 334 13.18 -18.33 13.74
CA GLU A 334 13.46 -17.19 12.86
C GLU A 334 12.17 -16.60 12.29
N GLN A 335 11.24 -17.44 11.86
CA GLN A 335 9.91 -17.01 11.41
C GLN A 335 9.12 -16.31 12.52
N ALA A 336 9.13 -16.83 13.75
CA ALA A 336 8.44 -16.19 14.89
C ALA A 336 9.05 -14.82 15.22
N VAL A 337 10.40 -14.71 15.22
CA VAL A 337 11.11 -13.45 15.42
C VAL A 337 10.77 -12.44 14.32
N MET A 338 10.80 -12.88 13.07
CA MET A 338 10.48 -12.03 11.92
C MET A 338 9.04 -11.53 11.96
N LEU A 339 8.07 -12.39 12.29
CA LEU A 339 6.66 -12.01 12.44
C LEU A 339 6.47 -11.04 13.62
N ALA A 340 7.09 -11.31 14.77
CA ALA A 340 7.00 -10.41 15.92
C ALA A 340 7.53 -9.02 15.56
N THR A 341 8.68 -8.95 14.89
CA THR A 341 9.28 -7.69 14.43
C THR A 341 8.38 -6.96 13.45
N LEU A 342 7.79 -7.69 12.48
CA LEU A 342 6.83 -7.14 11.54
C LEU A 342 5.65 -6.50 12.28
N PHE A 343 5.01 -7.23 13.20
CA PHE A 343 3.81 -6.75 13.89
C PHE A 343 4.08 -5.62 14.88
N MET A 344 5.25 -5.60 15.53
CA MET A 344 5.68 -4.46 16.34
C MET A 344 5.79 -3.18 15.49
N ALA A 345 6.33 -3.29 14.27
CA ALA A 345 6.41 -2.16 13.35
C ALA A 345 5.03 -1.71 12.84
N LEU A 346 4.12 -2.66 12.56
CA LEU A 346 2.76 -2.38 12.07
C LEU A 346 1.89 -1.64 13.08
N HIS A 347 2.19 -1.76 14.38
CA HIS A 347 1.46 -1.04 15.43
C HIS A 347 1.55 0.48 15.30
N SER A 348 2.57 1.01 14.62
CA SER A 348 2.65 2.45 14.30
C SER A 348 1.48 2.96 13.45
N GLN A 349 0.73 2.07 12.77
CA GLN A 349 -0.41 2.38 11.91
C GLN A 349 -1.58 1.40 12.13
N PRO A 350 -2.15 1.35 13.35
CA PRO A 350 -3.16 0.34 13.72
C PRO A 350 -4.44 0.46 12.87
N GLU A 351 -4.81 1.66 12.44
CA GLU A 351 -5.98 1.90 11.59
C GLU A 351 -5.83 1.36 10.16
N VAL A 352 -4.58 1.23 9.68
CA VAL A 352 -4.27 0.74 8.33
C VAL A 352 -4.21 -0.78 8.29
N TYR A 353 -3.50 -1.38 9.24
CA TYR A 353 -3.21 -2.82 9.25
C TYR A 353 -4.17 -3.63 10.10
N ARG A 354 -4.94 -2.99 10.97
CA ARG A 354 -5.94 -3.65 11.83
C ARG A 354 -5.38 -4.84 12.60
N VAL A 355 -4.14 -4.72 13.08
CA VAL A 355 -3.48 -5.71 13.93
C VAL A 355 -3.34 -5.18 15.35
N LEU A 356 -3.38 -6.08 16.31
CA LEU A 356 -3.11 -5.74 17.70
C LEU A 356 -1.61 -5.44 17.89
N GLU A 357 -1.28 -4.70 18.95
CA GLU A 357 0.11 -4.47 19.33
C GLU A 357 0.80 -5.78 19.67
N CYS A 358 1.78 -6.19 18.87
CA CYS A 358 2.62 -7.33 19.18
C CYS A 358 3.64 -6.92 20.24
N VAL A 359 3.63 -7.59 21.39
CA VAL A 359 4.56 -7.32 22.50
C VAL A 359 5.76 -8.23 22.50
N GLY A 360 5.78 -9.23 21.64
CA GLY A 360 6.89 -10.17 21.47
C GLY A 360 6.44 -11.59 21.10
N TYR A 361 7.32 -12.54 21.33
CA TYR A 361 7.03 -13.96 21.10
C TYR A 361 7.35 -14.81 22.33
N VAL A 362 6.72 -15.98 22.41
CA VAL A 362 6.85 -16.96 23.49
C VAL A 362 7.42 -18.25 22.92
N ASP A 363 8.44 -18.82 23.57
CA ASP A 363 9.09 -20.06 23.17
C ASP A 363 8.79 -21.18 24.18
N HIS A 364 7.91 -22.09 23.80
CA HIS A 364 7.55 -23.28 24.57
C HIS A 364 7.97 -24.57 23.83
N ARG A 365 9.13 -24.57 23.15
CA ARG A 365 9.64 -25.77 22.44
C ARG A 365 9.88 -26.96 23.35
N ASN A 366 10.23 -26.72 24.61
CA ASN A 366 10.50 -27.74 25.58
C ASN A 366 9.26 -28.30 26.27
N ASN A 367 8.07 -27.76 25.92
CA ASN A 367 6.79 -28.21 26.46
C ASN A 367 6.17 -29.31 25.61
N ILE A 368 5.10 -29.93 26.09
CA ILE A 368 4.34 -30.94 25.37
C ILE A 368 2.91 -30.44 25.22
N PRO A 369 2.40 -30.18 24.01
CA PRO A 369 3.14 -30.18 22.74
C PRO A 369 4.11 -28.98 22.62
N PRO A 370 5.21 -29.16 21.89
CA PRO A 370 6.12 -28.04 21.60
C PRO A 370 5.42 -26.99 20.74
N ARG A 371 5.62 -25.70 21.08
CA ARG A 371 4.94 -24.60 20.36
C ARG A 371 5.67 -23.27 20.49
N TYR A 372 5.42 -22.39 19.54
CA TYR A 372 5.78 -20.98 19.58
C TYR A 372 4.53 -20.14 19.59
N GLY A 373 4.59 -18.95 20.18
CA GLY A 373 3.46 -18.05 20.20
C GLY A 373 3.86 -16.62 19.90
N LEU A 374 3.02 -15.92 19.13
CA LEU A 374 3.06 -14.47 19.00
C LEU A 374 2.12 -13.88 20.06
N ALA A 375 2.61 -12.94 20.85
CA ALA A 375 1.84 -12.33 21.93
C ALA A 375 1.39 -10.93 21.54
N PHE A 376 0.09 -10.69 21.62
CA PHE A 376 -0.55 -9.43 21.27
C PHE A 376 -1.23 -8.82 22.50
N ALA A 377 -1.00 -7.53 22.74
CA ALA A 377 -1.66 -6.81 23.81
C ALA A 377 -3.16 -6.61 23.51
N LEU A 378 -3.99 -6.84 24.52
CA LEU A 378 -5.43 -6.59 24.45
C LEU A 378 -5.73 -5.18 24.96
N PRO A 379 -6.75 -4.50 24.42
CA PRO A 379 -7.19 -3.21 24.95
C PRO A 379 -7.51 -3.29 26.45
N PRO A 380 -7.22 -2.26 27.25
CA PRO A 380 -7.44 -2.26 28.69
C PRO A 380 -8.92 -2.45 29.09
N THR A 381 -9.84 -2.15 28.18
CA THR A 381 -11.29 -2.28 28.38
C THR A 381 -11.81 -3.70 28.22
N CYS A 382 -10.95 -4.68 27.85
CA CYS A 382 -11.38 -6.05 27.64
C CYS A 382 -11.61 -6.80 28.95
N SER A 383 -12.71 -7.58 29.01
CA SER A 383 -12.89 -8.54 30.09
C SER A 383 -11.89 -9.71 29.97
N PRO A 384 -11.21 -10.08 31.05
CA PRO A 384 -10.37 -11.26 31.03
C PRO A 384 -11.09 -12.55 30.64
N GLU A 385 -12.38 -12.63 30.95
CA GLU A 385 -13.19 -13.84 30.69
C GLU A 385 -13.62 -13.95 29.23
N THR A 386 -13.91 -12.83 28.59
CA THR A 386 -14.28 -12.77 27.19
C THR A 386 -13.52 -11.63 26.54
N PRO A 387 -12.25 -11.87 26.17
CA PRO A 387 -11.36 -10.78 25.76
C PRO A 387 -11.76 -10.15 24.43
N PHE A 388 -12.41 -10.90 23.55
CA PHE A 388 -12.92 -10.44 22.25
C PHE A 388 -14.01 -11.40 21.75
N TYR A 389 -14.69 -10.99 20.68
CA TYR A 389 -15.61 -11.81 19.91
C TYR A 389 -15.09 -11.96 18.49
N THR A 390 -15.23 -13.14 17.91
CA THR A 390 -14.90 -13.38 16.51
C THR A 390 -16.08 -13.07 15.61
N LEU A 391 -15.82 -12.73 14.34
CA LEU A 391 -16.90 -12.61 13.35
C LEU A 391 -17.71 -13.90 13.26
N HIS A 392 -17.04 -15.06 13.35
CA HIS A 392 -17.72 -16.35 13.33
C HIS A 392 -18.74 -16.50 14.47
N GLU A 393 -18.43 -16.03 15.68
CA GLU A 393 -19.36 -16.05 16.81
C GLU A 393 -20.57 -15.15 16.55
N TYR A 394 -20.39 -13.94 16.02
CA TYR A 394 -21.51 -13.08 15.61
C TYR A 394 -22.40 -13.71 14.53
N LEU A 395 -21.82 -14.50 13.62
CA LEU A 395 -22.56 -15.17 12.54
C LEU A 395 -23.29 -16.45 12.99
N SER A 396 -22.86 -17.06 14.11
CA SER A 396 -23.26 -18.44 14.49
C SER A 396 -24.03 -18.52 15.79
N SER A 397 -23.78 -17.58 16.72
CA SER A 397 -24.26 -17.70 18.09
C SER A 397 -25.70 -17.22 18.25
N ARG A 398 -26.54 -18.04 18.92
CA ARG A 398 -27.87 -17.61 19.35
C ARG A 398 -27.84 -16.43 20.31
N ALA A 399 -26.75 -16.25 21.07
CA ALA A 399 -26.57 -15.10 21.97
C ALA A 399 -26.48 -13.78 21.22
N HIS A 400 -26.24 -13.81 19.91
CA HIS A 400 -26.14 -12.63 19.03
C HIS A 400 -27.22 -12.66 17.91
N GLU A 401 -28.29 -13.49 18.04
CA GLU A 401 -29.38 -13.56 17.04
C GLU A 401 -30.03 -12.17 16.81
N ASP A 402 -30.11 -11.34 17.84
CA ASP A 402 -30.66 -9.98 17.76
C ASP A 402 -29.65 -8.97 17.19
N PHE A 403 -28.37 -9.33 17.09
CA PHE A 403 -27.35 -8.46 16.52
C PHE A 403 -27.31 -8.60 15.00
N GLN A 404 -28.08 -7.77 14.33
CA GLN A 404 -28.08 -7.66 12.88
C GLN A 404 -27.55 -6.29 12.44
N PRO A 405 -26.28 -6.21 12.01
CA PRO A 405 -25.71 -4.95 11.58
C PRO A 405 -26.42 -4.44 10.32
N SER A 406 -26.53 -3.12 10.24
CA SER A 406 -27.11 -2.47 9.06
C SER A 406 -26.34 -2.85 7.79
N LEU A 407 -26.96 -2.65 6.62
CA LEU A 407 -26.31 -2.87 5.34
C LEU A 407 -25.06 -1.97 5.21
N GLY A 408 -25.14 -0.72 5.64
CA GLY A 408 -24.00 0.22 5.66
C GLY A 408 -22.84 -0.29 6.53
N SER A 409 -23.12 -0.83 7.74
CA SER A 409 -22.08 -1.39 8.62
C SER A 409 -21.42 -2.62 8.00
N ARG A 410 -22.18 -3.47 7.27
CA ARG A 410 -21.60 -4.62 6.54
C ARG A 410 -20.74 -4.19 5.37
N PHE A 411 -21.14 -3.16 4.63
CA PHE A 411 -20.30 -2.57 3.57
C PHE A 411 -19.01 -2.00 4.14
N GLU A 412 -19.09 -1.29 5.26
CA GLU A 412 -17.91 -0.71 5.89
C GLU A 412 -16.94 -1.80 6.39
N LEU A 413 -17.45 -2.84 7.03
CA LEU A 413 -16.64 -3.99 7.43
C LEU A 413 -15.93 -4.64 6.23
N ALA A 414 -16.66 -4.88 5.14
CA ALA A 414 -16.10 -5.47 3.91
C ALA A 414 -15.00 -4.59 3.30
N ARG A 415 -15.23 -3.26 3.24
CA ARG A 415 -14.24 -2.29 2.75
C ARG A 415 -12.97 -2.28 3.60
N GLN A 416 -13.12 -2.21 4.92
CA GLN A 416 -11.98 -2.19 5.84
C GLN A 416 -11.14 -3.46 5.70
N LEU A 417 -11.76 -4.64 5.68
CA LEU A 417 -11.05 -5.90 5.54
C LEU A 417 -10.33 -6.02 4.19
N ALA A 418 -11.01 -5.68 3.08
CA ALA A 418 -10.40 -5.74 1.76
C ALA A 418 -9.19 -4.78 1.64
N LYS A 419 -9.30 -3.55 2.19
CA LYS A 419 -8.20 -2.58 2.24
C LYS A 419 -7.04 -3.11 3.10
N THR A 420 -7.34 -3.64 4.27
CA THR A 420 -6.32 -4.17 5.19
C THR A 420 -5.55 -5.33 4.58
N PHE A 421 -6.24 -6.30 3.96
CA PHE A 421 -5.56 -7.41 3.29
C PHE A 421 -4.73 -6.94 2.08
N LEU A 422 -5.20 -5.94 1.32
CA LEU A 422 -4.39 -5.33 0.27
C LEU A 422 -3.09 -4.73 0.84
N GLN A 423 -3.18 -3.97 1.93
CA GLN A 423 -2.00 -3.39 2.59
C GLN A 423 -1.05 -4.48 3.08
N PHE A 424 -1.57 -5.56 3.69
CA PHE A 424 -0.77 -6.69 4.14
C PHE A 424 -0.05 -7.39 2.96
N HIS A 425 -0.74 -7.62 1.85
CA HIS A 425 -0.12 -8.18 0.64
C HIS A 425 0.92 -7.23 0.01
N GLN A 426 0.79 -5.91 0.18
CA GLN A 426 1.80 -4.96 -0.27
C GLN A 426 3.13 -5.12 0.47
N LEU A 427 3.11 -5.59 1.71
CA LEU A 427 4.32 -5.96 2.47
C LEU A 427 5.03 -7.20 1.88
N GLY A 428 4.39 -7.89 0.93
CA GLY A 428 4.90 -9.13 0.35
C GLY A 428 4.69 -10.35 1.25
N TRP A 429 3.66 -10.32 2.11
CA TRP A 429 3.30 -11.42 3.01
C TRP A 429 2.02 -12.11 2.58
N LEU A 430 1.95 -13.41 2.85
CA LEU A 430 0.77 -14.26 2.74
C LEU A 430 0.21 -14.54 4.12
N HIS A 431 -1.09 -14.37 4.30
CA HIS A 431 -1.73 -14.58 5.60
C HIS A 431 -1.97 -16.06 5.89
N LYS A 432 -2.47 -16.82 4.92
CA LYS A 432 -2.75 -18.27 4.97
C LYS A 432 -3.84 -18.72 5.94
N GLY A 433 -4.43 -17.79 6.69
CA GLY A 433 -5.47 -18.06 7.71
C GLY A 433 -6.67 -17.13 7.63
N ILE A 434 -7.01 -16.59 6.46
CA ILE A 434 -8.15 -15.67 6.31
C ILE A 434 -9.46 -16.42 6.46
N CYS A 435 -10.19 -16.12 7.54
CA CYS A 435 -11.50 -16.72 7.87
C CYS A 435 -12.22 -15.87 8.94
N SER A 436 -13.52 -16.10 9.13
CA SER A 436 -14.29 -15.36 10.14
C SER A 436 -13.87 -15.65 11.60
N HIS A 437 -13.20 -16.76 11.88
CA HIS A 437 -12.62 -17.05 13.21
C HIS A 437 -11.40 -16.16 13.55
N ASN A 438 -10.78 -15.55 12.55
CA ASN A 438 -9.59 -14.72 12.70
C ASN A 438 -9.89 -13.21 12.55
N ILE A 439 -11.15 -12.83 12.41
CA ILE A 439 -11.60 -11.44 12.48
C ILE A 439 -12.23 -11.24 13.84
N ILE A 440 -11.67 -10.36 14.65
CA ILE A 440 -12.10 -10.15 16.04
C ILE A 440 -12.57 -8.73 16.29
N PHE A 441 -13.41 -8.59 17.30
CA PHE A 441 -14.00 -7.33 17.73
C PHE A 441 -13.97 -7.21 19.24
N PHE A 442 -13.95 -5.99 19.73
CA PHE A 442 -14.07 -5.66 21.14
C PHE A 442 -15.40 -4.95 21.40
N ARG A 443 -16.08 -5.29 22.49
CA ARG A 443 -17.25 -4.54 22.92
C ARG A 443 -16.83 -3.12 23.33
N ARG A 444 -17.62 -2.14 22.92
CA ARG A 444 -17.51 -0.76 23.38
C ARG A 444 -18.67 -0.50 24.34
N ASP A 445 -18.35 -0.13 25.57
CA ASP A 445 -19.36 0.15 26.62
C ASP A 445 -20.39 -0.97 26.79
N GLY A 446 -19.95 -2.23 26.64
CA GLY A 446 -20.81 -3.41 26.73
C GLY A 446 -21.68 -3.69 25.49
N VAL A 447 -21.57 -2.87 24.43
CA VAL A 447 -22.35 -2.99 23.19
C VAL A 447 -21.55 -3.72 22.12
N ASP A 448 -22.21 -4.63 21.40
CA ASP A 448 -21.65 -5.33 20.24
C ASP A 448 -21.47 -4.34 19.07
N SER A 449 -20.30 -4.36 18.43
CA SER A 449 -20.00 -3.52 17.29
C SER A 449 -19.05 -4.23 16.32
N ILE A 450 -19.26 -4.01 15.02
CA ILE A 450 -18.37 -4.52 13.95
C ILE A 450 -17.58 -3.40 13.25
N GLU A 451 -17.59 -2.20 13.81
CA GLU A 451 -16.97 -1.02 13.17
C GLU A 451 -15.44 -1.04 13.17
N SER A 452 -14.84 -1.74 14.12
CA SER A 452 -13.39 -1.79 14.29
C SER A 452 -12.90 -3.24 14.31
N PRO A 453 -12.79 -3.91 13.16
CA PRO A 453 -12.23 -5.26 13.08
C PRO A 453 -10.73 -5.24 13.36
N TYR A 454 -10.24 -6.29 14.01
CA TYR A 454 -8.83 -6.64 14.09
C TYR A 454 -8.61 -8.02 13.48
N ILE A 455 -7.41 -8.24 12.95
CA ILE A 455 -7.03 -9.49 12.29
C ILE A 455 -6.09 -10.26 13.20
N LEU A 456 -6.35 -11.55 13.36
CA LEU A 456 -5.52 -12.57 14.00
C LEU A 456 -5.28 -13.74 13.03
N GLY A 457 -4.62 -14.81 13.46
CA GLY A 457 -4.38 -16.02 12.68
C GLY A 457 -3.11 -15.94 11.83
N PHE A 458 -2.07 -15.32 12.37
CA PHE A 458 -0.79 -15.13 11.69
C PHE A 458 0.21 -16.26 11.90
N ASP A 459 -0.13 -17.28 12.63
CA ASP A 459 0.72 -18.43 12.98
C ASP A 459 1.29 -19.17 11.76
N TYR A 460 0.61 -19.15 10.62
CA TYR A 460 1.06 -19.70 9.34
C TYR A 460 1.49 -18.66 8.31
N SER A 461 1.48 -17.38 8.65
CA SER A 461 1.87 -16.30 7.75
C SER A 461 3.35 -16.41 7.37
N ARG A 462 3.68 -16.09 6.12
CA ARG A 462 5.03 -16.14 5.60
C ARG A 462 5.27 -15.12 4.49
N PRO A 463 6.53 -14.79 4.19
CA PRO A 463 6.87 -14.05 2.97
C PRO A 463 6.42 -14.79 1.70
N ASN A 464 6.00 -14.04 0.70
CA ASN A 464 5.59 -14.60 -0.59
C ASN A 464 6.77 -15.12 -1.42
N SER A 465 8.00 -14.66 -1.16
CA SER A 465 9.23 -15.07 -1.85
C SER A 465 9.69 -16.49 -1.50
N GLN A 466 9.26 -17.06 -0.38
CA GLN A 466 9.62 -18.40 0.06
C GLN A 466 8.77 -19.49 -0.62
N ALA A 467 8.79 -19.54 -1.95
CA ALA A 467 8.13 -20.57 -2.74
C ALA A 467 8.89 -21.89 -2.61
N GLY A 468 8.57 -22.72 -1.68
CA GLY A 468 9.23 -24.02 -1.46
C GLY A 468 9.13 -24.51 -0.04
N ILE A 469 8.98 -23.62 0.93
CA ILE A 469 8.68 -23.98 2.32
C ILE A 469 7.15 -23.95 2.46
N SER A 470 6.51 -24.99 1.97
CA SER A 470 5.08 -25.20 2.23
C SER A 470 4.96 -25.81 3.63
N ASP A 471 4.84 -24.94 4.64
CA ASP A 471 4.35 -25.43 5.93
C ASP A 471 3.02 -26.15 5.67
N LYS A 472 2.87 -27.31 6.28
CA LYS A 472 1.57 -27.99 6.27
C LYS A 472 0.52 -26.98 6.77
N PRO A 473 -0.65 -26.97 6.16
CA PRO A 473 -1.72 -26.08 6.61
C PRO A 473 -2.15 -26.44 8.06
N ASN A 474 -2.72 -25.46 8.77
CA ASN A 474 -3.31 -25.72 10.09
C ASN A 474 -4.25 -26.95 10.01
N PRO A 475 -4.04 -28.00 10.82
CA PRO A 475 -4.81 -29.26 10.72
C PRO A 475 -6.27 -29.14 11.19
N ASP A 476 -6.67 -28.01 11.77
CA ASP A 476 -8.06 -27.83 12.24
C ASP A 476 -9.03 -27.74 11.03
N PRO A 477 -10.00 -28.69 10.92
CA PRO A 477 -10.93 -28.78 9.79
C PRO A 477 -11.80 -27.52 9.58
N LYS A 478 -11.95 -26.67 10.58
CA LYS A 478 -12.72 -25.42 10.44
C LYS A 478 -12.12 -24.48 9.40
N PHE A 479 -10.79 -24.53 9.21
CA PHE A 479 -10.12 -23.72 8.21
C PHE A 479 -10.22 -24.27 6.79
N ASP A 480 -10.53 -25.55 6.61
CA ASP A 480 -10.65 -26.18 5.29
C ASP A 480 -11.75 -25.55 4.45
N LEU A 481 -12.81 -25.04 5.09
CA LEU A 481 -13.90 -24.34 4.39
C LEU A 481 -13.45 -23.09 3.65
N TYR A 482 -12.37 -22.45 4.11
CA TYR A 482 -11.87 -21.20 3.53
C TYR A 482 -10.70 -21.43 2.57
N ARG A 483 -10.19 -22.67 2.48
CA ARG A 483 -9.03 -22.98 1.63
C ARG A 483 -9.46 -23.17 0.19
N HIS A 484 -8.63 -22.63 -0.70
CA HIS A 484 -8.79 -22.89 -2.13
C HIS A 484 -8.68 -24.40 -2.42
N PRO A 485 -9.50 -24.97 -3.32
CA PRO A 485 -9.45 -26.40 -3.65
C PRO A 485 -8.06 -26.91 -4.03
N ALA A 486 -7.26 -26.12 -4.75
CA ALA A 486 -5.89 -26.51 -5.13
C ALA A 486 -4.94 -26.70 -3.94
N CYS A 487 -5.21 -26.06 -2.78
CA CYS A 487 -4.44 -26.27 -1.55
C CYS A 487 -4.84 -27.56 -0.81
N GLN A 488 -5.98 -28.15 -1.18
CA GLN A 488 -6.53 -29.37 -0.61
C GLN A 488 -6.36 -30.58 -1.54
N ALA A 489 -5.77 -30.39 -2.74
CA ALA A 489 -5.45 -31.44 -3.69
C ALA A 489 -4.24 -32.27 -3.23
N GLU A 490 -4.03 -33.44 -3.84
CA GLU A 490 -2.85 -34.28 -3.60
C GLU A 490 -2.10 -34.52 -4.93
N PRO A 491 -0.88 -33.97 -5.06
CA PRO A 491 -0.17 -33.10 -4.10
C PRO A 491 -0.77 -31.68 -4.08
N PRO A 492 -0.69 -30.97 -2.92
CA PRO A 492 -1.22 -29.63 -2.83
C PRO A 492 -0.32 -28.65 -3.61
N GLU A 493 -0.96 -27.64 -4.22
CA GLU A 493 -0.20 -26.53 -4.80
C GLU A 493 0.47 -25.70 -3.69
N SER A 494 1.67 -25.16 -4.00
CA SER A 494 2.33 -24.19 -3.11
C SER A 494 1.43 -22.98 -2.93
N PHE A 495 1.32 -22.50 -1.68
CA PHE A 495 0.42 -21.42 -1.34
C PHE A 495 0.85 -20.10 -2.01
N GLN A 496 -0.09 -19.41 -2.62
CA GLN A 496 0.08 -18.19 -3.39
C GLN A 496 -0.93 -17.12 -2.95
N MET A 497 -0.67 -15.86 -3.27
CA MET A 497 -1.56 -14.75 -2.93
C MET A 497 -3.00 -14.97 -3.43
N ARG A 498 -3.19 -15.58 -4.61
CA ARG A 498 -4.54 -15.87 -5.15
C ARG A 498 -5.40 -16.72 -4.19
N PHE A 499 -4.77 -17.54 -3.35
CA PHE A 499 -5.50 -18.37 -2.38
C PHE A 499 -5.96 -17.57 -1.15
N ASP A 500 -5.19 -16.56 -0.73
CA ASP A 500 -5.69 -15.58 0.24
C ASP A 500 -6.86 -14.77 -0.35
N LEU A 501 -6.76 -14.35 -1.62
CA LEU A 501 -7.85 -13.61 -2.29
C LEU A 501 -9.14 -14.44 -2.40
N PHE A 502 -9.01 -15.74 -2.65
CA PHE A 502 -10.13 -16.66 -2.62
C PHE A 502 -10.79 -16.71 -1.23
N SER A 503 -9.98 -16.83 -0.17
CA SER A 503 -10.49 -16.83 1.22
C SER A 503 -11.17 -15.50 1.57
N ILE A 504 -10.68 -14.36 1.05
CA ILE A 504 -11.35 -13.06 1.16
C ILE A 504 -12.74 -13.12 0.50
N GLY A 505 -12.86 -13.71 -0.68
CA GLY A 505 -14.16 -13.89 -1.35
C GLY A 505 -15.18 -14.64 -0.50
N LEU A 506 -14.76 -15.71 0.18
CA LEU A 506 -15.60 -16.46 1.10
C LEU A 506 -15.98 -15.65 2.35
N LEU A 507 -15.05 -14.89 2.90
CA LEU A 507 -15.29 -14.00 4.03
C LEU A 507 -16.31 -12.89 3.65
N LEU A 508 -16.17 -12.29 2.48
CA LEU A 508 -17.13 -11.32 1.95
C LEU A 508 -18.51 -11.93 1.75
N PHE A 509 -18.59 -13.19 1.31
CA PHE A 509 -19.85 -13.92 1.19
C PHE A 509 -20.52 -14.12 2.56
N GLU A 510 -19.79 -14.50 3.62
CA GLU A 510 -20.30 -14.60 4.99
C GLU A 510 -20.88 -13.27 5.48
N ILE A 511 -20.13 -12.16 5.29
CA ILE A 511 -20.58 -10.81 5.66
C ILE A 511 -21.88 -10.45 4.94
N ALA A 512 -21.96 -10.75 3.64
CA ALA A 512 -23.13 -10.45 2.83
C ALA A 512 -24.37 -11.23 3.28
N LYS A 513 -24.21 -12.52 3.55
CA LYS A 513 -25.31 -13.40 3.99
C LYS A 513 -25.60 -13.29 5.48
N TRP A 514 -24.68 -12.75 6.24
CA TRP A 514 -24.67 -12.73 7.70
C TRP A 514 -24.91 -14.11 8.30
N ARG A 515 -24.21 -15.12 7.75
CA ARG A 515 -24.28 -16.52 8.12
C ARG A 515 -22.93 -17.21 7.90
N PRO A 516 -22.53 -18.17 8.78
CA PRO A 516 -21.27 -18.87 8.63
C PRO A 516 -21.29 -19.86 7.46
N LEU A 517 -20.14 -20.09 6.84
CA LEU A 517 -19.96 -21.04 5.72
C LEU A 517 -20.40 -22.47 6.07
N SER A 518 -20.28 -22.88 7.34
CA SER A 518 -20.69 -24.19 7.83
C SER A 518 -22.16 -24.51 7.51
N ASN A 519 -23.05 -23.51 7.52
CA ASN A 519 -24.46 -23.68 7.18
C ASN A 519 -24.68 -24.09 5.72
N TYR A 520 -23.77 -23.70 4.83
CA TYR A 520 -23.83 -24.05 3.40
C TYR A 520 -23.25 -25.44 3.13
N ARG A 521 -22.31 -25.92 3.97
CA ARG A 521 -21.78 -27.28 3.87
C ARG A 521 -22.80 -28.30 4.28
N ALA A 522 -23.52 -28.11 5.37
CA ALA A 522 -24.50 -29.03 5.90
C ALA A 522 -25.67 -29.39 4.94
N GLY A 523 -25.94 -28.51 3.97
CA GLY A 523 -26.98 -28.74 2.95
C GLY A 523 -26.56 -29.57 1.73
N ILE A 524 -25.35 -30.17 1.71
CA ILE A 524 -24.85 -30.99 0.60
C ILE A 524 -24.60 -32.43 1.12
N GLY A 525 -25.62 -33.17 1.53
CA GLY A 525 -25.58 -34.64 1.68
C GLY A 525 -24.36 -35.28 2.36
N GLY A 526 -23.80 -34.73 3.44
CA GLY A 526 -22.85 -35.45 4.31
C GLY A 526 -21.34 -35.22 4.00
N ALA A 527 -20.47 -35.99 4.64
CA ALA A 527 -19.03 -35.80 4.75
C ALA A 527 -18.19 -35.97 3.45
N GLN A 528 -18.82 -36.25 2.31
CA GLN A 528 -18.12 -36.51 1.03
C GLN A 528 -18.21 -35.38 0.00
N VAL A 529 -18.52 -34.15 0.43
CA VAL A 529 -18.51 -32.99 -0.49
C VAL A 529 -17.10 -32.62 -0.86
N THR A 530 -16.78 -32.72 -2.16
CA THR A 530 -15.47 -32.27 -2.65
C THR A 530 -15.34 -30.75 -2.47
N PRO A 531 -14.11 -30.24 -2.25
CA PRO A 531 -13.87 -28.80 -2.14
C PRO A 531 -14.43 -28.00 -3.33
N SER A 532 -14.31 -28.53 -4.55
CA SER A 532 -14.82 -27.88 -5.77
C SER A 532 -16.35 -27.80 -5.76
N ALA A 533 -17.07 -28.88 -5.40
CA ALA A 533 -18.54 -28.88 -5.32
C ALA A 533 -19.06 -27.88 -4.25
N PHE A 534 -18.32 -27.70 -3.16
CA PHE A 534 -18.63 -26.67 -2.18
C PHE A 534 -18.52 -25.26 -2.77
N VAL A 535 -17.42 -24.98 -3.50
CA VAL A 535 -17.22 -23.69 -4.18
C VAL A 535 -18.34 -23.42 -5.19
N ASP A 536 -18.68 -24.40 -6.02
CA ASP A 536 -19.79 -24.30 -7.00
C ASP A 536 -21.10 -23.93 -6.31
N LYS A 537 -21.39 -24.53 -5.16
CA LYS A 537 -22.57 -24.17 -4.38
C LYS A 537 -22.53 -22.73 -3.88
N ILE A 538 -21.38 -22.25 -3.39
CA ILE A 538 -21.24 -20.86 -2.96
C ILE A 538 -21.44 -19.92 -4.15
N VAL A 539 -20.80 -20.18 -5.29
CA VAL A 539 -20.96 -19.37 -6.52
C VAL A 539 -22.43 -19.36 -6.98
N ASN A 540 -23.13 -20.48 -6.94
CA ASN A 540 -24.55 -20.54 -7.26
C ASN A 540 -25.40 -19.69 -6.31
N ASN A 541 -25.09 -19.69 -5.01
CA ASN A 541 -25.75 -18.83 -4.03
C ASN A 541 -25.44 -17.33 -4.27
N VAL A 542 -24.20 -16.98 -4.68
CA VAL A 542 -23.84 -15.62 -5.06
C VAL A 542 -24.67 -15.16 -6.26
N ASN A 543 -24.80 -16.00 -7.29
CA ASN A 543 -25.57 -15.68 -8.49
C ASN A 543 -27.07 -15.58 -8.24
N ALA A 544 -27.59 -16.35 -7.28
CA ALA A 544 -29.03 -16.43 -7.02
C ALA A 544 -29.60 -15.14 -6.42
N ASP A 545 -28.96 -14.56 -5.40
CA ASP A 545 -29.58 -13.46 -4.65
C ASP A 545 -28.61 -12.38 -4.12
N LEU A 546 -27.29 -12.51 -4.32
CA LEU A 546 -26.35 -11.59 -3.72
C LEU A 546 -26.49 -10.16 -4.29
N GLU A 547 -26.76 -10.04 -5.58
CA GLU A 547 -27.02 -8.77 -6.23
C GLU A 547 -28.24 -8.05 -5.64
N PHE A 548 -29.31 -8.78 -5.39
CA PHE A 548 -30.50 -8.23 -4.74
C PHE A 548 -30.21 -7.74 -3.31
N ARG A 549 -29.34 -8.45 -2.56
CA ARG A 549 -29.04 -8.14 -1.15
C ARG A 549 -28.01 -7.05 -0.96
N MET A 550 -26.98 -7.01 -1.82
CA MET A 550 -25.76 -6.22 -1.61
C MET A 550 -25.41 -5.33 -2.81
N GLY A 551 -26.17 -5.40 -3.89
CA GLY A 551 -25.89 -4.67 -5.13
C GLY A 551 -24.87 -5.37 -6.02
N VAL A 552 -24.79 -4.88 -7.29
CA VAL A 552 -23.96 -5.46 -8.35
C VAL A 552 -22.46 -5.39 -8.01
N HIS A 553 -22.00 -4.26 -7.50
CA HIS A 553 -20.58 -4.05 -7.17
C HIS A 553 -20.05 -5.05 -6.14
N TYR A 554 -20.83 -5.30 -5.09
CA TYR A 554 -20.47 -6.27 -4.06
C TYR A 554 -20.43 -7.70 -4.64
N LYS A 555 -21.45 -8.09 -5.42
CA LYS A 555 -21.51 -9.38 -6.10
C LYS A 555 -20.29 -9.62 -6.99
N GLU A 556 -19.93 -8.63 -7.82
CA GLU A 556 -18.78 -8.71 -8.72
C GLU A 556 -17.45 -8.87 -7.94
N ALA A 557 -17.28 -8.14 -6.84
CA ALA A 557 -16.12 -8.28 -5.96
C ALA A 557 -15.99 -9.71 -5.41
N VAL A 558 -17.09 -10.29 -4.93
CA VAL A 558 -17.11 -11.68 -4.41
C VAL A 558 -16.80 -12.68 -5.51
N LEU A 559 -17.45 -12.59 -6.68
CA LEU A 559 -17.23 -13.51 -7.80
C LEU A 559 -15.80 -13.41 -8.33
N THR A 560 -15.24 -12.22 -8.43
CA THR A 560 -13.85 -12.01 -8.85
C THR A 560 -12.87 -12.79 -7.98
N CYS A 561 -13.06 -12.74 -6.66
CA CYS A 561 -12.25 -13.48 -5.71
C CYS A 561 -12.44 -14.99 -5.81
N LEU A 562 -13.68 -15.48 -5.83
CA LEU A 562 -14.00 -16.91 -5.83
C LEU A 562 -13.56 -17.61 -7.12
N GLN A 563 -13.68 -16.94 -8.24
CA GLN A 563 -13.36 -17.48 -9.57
C GLN A 563 -11.96 -17.11 -10.05
N SER A 564 -11.17 -16.39 -9.24
CA SER A 564 -9.85 -15.87 -9.61
C SER A 564 -9.85 -15.10 -10.95
N SER A 565 -10.97 -14.39 -11.26
CA SER A 565 -11.19 -13.70 -12.54
C SER A 565 -10.49 -12.33 -12.60
N PHE A 566 -9.23 -12.28 -12.15
CA PHE A 566 -8.44 -11.05 -12.14
C PHE A 566 -7.94 -10.64 -13.54
N GLY A 567 -7.96 -11.53 -14.53
CA GLY A 567 -7.55 -11.25 -15.91
C GLY A 567 -6.02 -11.17 -16.07
N ILE A 568 -5.27 -11.92 -15.24
CA ILE A 568 -3.82 -11.92 -15.26
C ILE A 568 -3.36 -13.18 -15.99
N ASN A 569 -2.66 -12.98 -17.09
CA ASN A 569 -2.06 -14.04 -17.89
C ASN A 569 -0.53 -13.94 -17.81
N GLY A 570 0.15 -15.08 -17.68
CA GLY A 570 1.61 -15.17 -17.62
C GLY A 570 2.21 -14.83 -16.26
N GLU A 571 3.54 -14.78 -16.22
CA GLU A 571 4.29 -14.51 -15.00
C GLU A 571 4.00 -13.12 -14.43
N ASP A 572 3.76 -13.05 -13.13
CA ASP A 572 3.56 -11.82 -12.38
C ASP A 572 4.50 -11.78 -11.15
N PRO A 573 5.77 -11.43 -11.37
CA PRO A 573 6.73 -11.37 -10.28
C PRO A 573 6.23 -10.50 -9.13
N LEU A 574 6.24 -11.03 -7.91
CA LEU A 574 5.76 -10.36 -6.69
C LEU A 574 4.26 -10.03 -6.70
N ASP A 575 3.47 -10.70 -7.54
CA ASP A 575 2.01 -10.50 -7.64
C ASP A 575 1.59 -9.03 -7.86
N LYS A 576 2.42 -8.26 -8.56
CA LYS A 576 2.19 -6.82 -8.76
C LYS A 576 0.90 -6.54 -9.52
N ARG A 577 0.69 -7.24 -10.65
CA ARG A 577 -0.53 -7.10 -11.45
C ARG A 577 -1.74 -7.63 -10.68
N LEU A 578 -1.54 -8.70 -9.89
CA LEU A 578 -2.60 -9.28 -9.06
C LEU A 578 -3.03 -8.31 -7.96
N LYS A 579 -2.08 -7.66 -7.27
CA LYS A 579 -2.39 -6.61 -6.26
C LYS A 579 -3.17 -5.45 -6.87
N LEU A 580 -2.75 -5.00 -8.05
CA LEU A 580 -3.43 -3.93 -8.76
C LEU A 580 -4.83 -4.36 -9.22
N ALA A 581 -4.97 -5.58 -9.78
CA ALA A 581 -6.27 -6.10 -10.17
C ALA A 581 -7.20 -6.33 -8.98
N PHE A 582 -6.68 -6.76 -7.83
CA PHE A 582 -7.46 -6.84 -6.59
C PHE A 582 -7.95 -5.46 -6.13
N PHE A 583 -7.08 -4.46 -6.19
CA PHE A 583 -7.48 -3.08 -5.91
C PHE A 583 -8.61 -2.62 -6.84
N GLU A 584 -8.43 -2.76 -8.16
CA GLU A 584 -9.38 -2.27 -9.17
C GLU A 584 -10.72 -3.03 -9.16
N LYS A 585 -10.67 -4.36 -9.04
CA LYS A 585 -11.85 -5.23 -9.21
C LYS A 585 -12.53 -5.61 -7.90
N VAL A 586 -11.90 -5.39 -6.75
CA VAL A 586 -12.50 -5.73 -5.45
C VAL A 586 -12.58 -4.50 -4.56
N VAL A 587 -11.44 -3.88 -4.22
CA VAL A 587 -11.44 -2.76 -3.26
C VAL A 587 -12.24 -1.58 -3.79
N LYS A 588 -12.06 -1.19 -5.06
CA LYS A 588 -12.84 -0.10 -5.67
C LYS A 588 -14.32 -0.46 -5.81
N GLN A 589 -14.65 -1.70 -6.15
CA GLN A 589 -16.04 -2.13 -6.23
C GLN A 589 -16.73 -2.02 -4.86
N LEU A 590 -16.05 -2.43 -3.79
CA LEU A 590 -16.57 -2.28 -2.43
C LEU A 590 -16.69 -0.81 -1.99
N ASN A 591 -15.79 0.08 -2.46
CA ASN A 591 -15.92 1.51 -2.22
C ASN A 591 -17.20 2.11 -2.84
N ASN A 592 -17.65 1.56 -3.96
CA ASN A 592 -18.87 1.98 -4.65
C ASN A 592 -20.18 1.41 -4.04
N CYS A 593 -20.08 0.57 -2.99
CA CYS A 593 -21.25 0.08 -2.28
C CYS A 593 -21.72 1.13 -1.26
N HIS A 594 -22.94 1.58 -1.40
CA HIS A 594 -23.58 2.55 -0.49
C HIS A 594 -24.95 2.00 -0.05
N ALA A 595 -25.38 2.30 1.19
CA ALA A 595 -26.68 1.97 1.75
C ALA A 595 -27.45 3.22 2.16
#